data_77cdbbe4cfbf67fed725b1aad6a2f783
#
_entry.id   77cdbbe4cfbf67fed725b1aad6a2f783
#
_cell.length_a   1.000
_cell.length_b   1.000
_cell.length_c   1.000
_cell.angle_alpha   90.00
_cell.angle_beta   90.00
_cell.angle_gamma   90.00
#
_symmetry.space_group_name_H-M   'P 1'
#
loop_
_entity.id
_entity.type
_entity.pdbx_description
1 polymer ?
#
loop_
_entity_poly.entity_id
_entity_poly.type
_entity_poly.pdbx_seq_one_letter_code
_entity_poly.pdbx_strand_id
1 'polypeptide(L)'
;VAALDFHAAVDEYIGWLQLEANRSPNTVKAYQGELRKLGEFLAARDHSMRMADLAPDDLRAFQRHLATTLKSPASRQRALVAIRTWLRWLAREGLVAADLSNRMTLPRVEQRLPKPLPGDELARLLASLPGETLLDRRDRALVHFLISTGCRISEALALDRTDIPRQGNRLVVTGKGSKQRSVYLTDDARAALEDYLDGRSDTSMALFVNYDRSIKDGQDRRLTAAGARHVVRRLRRELGAWSFRSPHVARHTAATSLLEVTGGDVRLVQEVLGHANLSTLQGYTKIVDARKQEAYRRYQRYLDEQRESAT
;
A
#
# COMPACT_ATOMS: atom_id res chain seq x y z
N VAL A 1 -12.82 -7.03 -39.53
CA VAL A 1 -12.31 -7.22 -38.16
C VAL A 1 -12.49 -8.68 -37.83
N ALA A 2 -11.38 -9.46 -37.72
CA ALA A 2 -11.45 -10.85 -37.31
C ALA A 2 -12.25 -10.94 -35.99
N ALA A 3 -13.05 -12.01 -35.84
CA ALA A 3 -13.88 -12.23 -34.65
C ALA A 3 -12.95 -12.46 -33.44
N LEU A 4 -12.49 -11.38 -32.80
CA LEU A 4 -11.63 -11.43 -31.60
C LEU A 4 -12.40 -12.10 -30.47
N ASP A 5 -11.86 -13.20 -29.98
CA ASP A 5 -12.38 -13.90 -28.79
C ASP A 5 -12.07 -13.13 -27.53
N PHE A 6 -12.92 -13.24 -26.51
CA PHE A 6 -12.77 -12.56 -25.21
C PHE A 6 -11.44 -12.93 -24.52
N HIS A 7 -11.08 -14.22 -24.52
CA HIS A 7 -9.85 -14.67 -23.86
C HIS A 7 -8.62 -14.15 -24.59
N ALA A 8 -8.62 -14.20 -25.93
CA ALA A 8 -7.55 -13.63 -26.74
C ALA A 8 -7.41 -12.13 -26.50
N ALA A 9 -8.51 -11.39 -26.41
CA ALA A 9 -8.51 -9.96 -26.09
C ALA A 9 -7.95 -9.65 -24.67
N VAL A 10 -8.22 -10.52 -23.71
CA VAL A 10 -7.64 -10.41 -22.36
C VAL A 10 -6.14 -10.68 -22.39
N ASP A 11 -5.70 -11.74 -23.07
CA ASP A 11 -4.29 -12.12 -23.13
C ASP A 11 -3.45 -11.03 -23.83
N GLU A 12 -3.96 -10.45 -24.90
CA GLU A 12 -3.31 -9.34 -25.60
C GLU A 12 -3.18 -8.11 -24.69
N TYR A 13 -4.23 -7.76 -23.96
CA TYR A 13 -4.17 -6.66 -22.99
C TYR A 13 -3.20 -6.93 -21.84
N ILE A 14 -3.15 -8.14 -21.31
CA ILE A 14 -2.20 -8.53 -20.26
C ILE A 14 -0.77 -8.43 -20.78
N GLY A 15 -0.51 -8.88 -22.02
CA GLY A 15 0.78 -8.71 -22.68
C GLY A 15 1.17 -7.24 -22.80
N TRP A 16 0.26 -6.38 -23.26
CA TRP A 16 0.48 -4.95 -23.35
C TRP A 16 0.78 -4.32 -21.98
N LEU A 17 0.03 -4.68 -20.92
CA LEU A 17 0.28 -4.20 -19.55
C LEU A 17 1.69 -4.54 -19.06
N GLN A 18 2.19 -5.72 -19.42
CA GLN A 18 3.51 -6.21 -19.00
C GLN A 18 4.64 -5.57 -19.81
N LEU A 19 4.54 -5.60 -21.12
CA LEU A 19 5.65 -5.33 -22.04
C LEU A 19 5.74 -3.85 -22.43
N GLU A 20 4.60 -3.19 -22.65
CA GLU A 20 4.57 -1.82 -23.14
C GLU A 20 4.23 -0.82 -22.02
N ALA A 21 3.16 -1.07 -21.26
CA ALA A 21 2.75 -0.17 -20.18
C ALA A 21 3.60 -0.34 -18.92
N ASN A 22 4.49 -1.30 -18.87
CA ASN A 22 5.43 -1.61 -17.76
C ASN A 22 4.74 -1.57 -16.40
N ARG A 23 3.57 -2.23 -16.29
CA ARG A 23 2.81 -2.27 -15.05
C ARG A 23 3.40 -3.29 -14.08
N SER A 24 3.29 -3.00 -12.78
CA SER A 24 3.80 -3.93 -11.76
C SER A 24 3.10 -5.29 -11.85
N PRO A 25 3.80 -6.42 -11.53
CA PRO A 25 3.21 -7.76 -11.54
C PRO A 25 1.91 -7.86 -10.72
N ASN A 26 1.83 -7.13 -9.60
CA ASN A 26 0.62 -7.09 -8.77
C ASN A 26 -0.55 -6.39 -9.48
N THR A 27 -0.29 -5.34 -10.26
CA THR A 27 -1.31 -4.65 -11.05
C THR A 27 -1.83 -5.56 -12.15
N VAL A 28 -0.92 -6.22 -12.87
CA VAL A 28 -1.25 -7.18 -13.93
C VAL A 28 -2.11 -8.31 -13.38
N LYS A 29 -1.67 -8.96 -12.30
CA LYS A 29 -2.42 -10.03 -11.63
C LYS A 29 -3.80 -9.58 -11.16
N ALA A 30 -3.92 -8.36 -10.63
CA ALA A 30 -5.20 -7.82 -10.20
C ALA A 30 -6.15 -7.62 -11.38
N TYR A 31 -5.67 -7.04 -12.49
CA TYR A 31 -6.50 -6.82 -13.68
C TYR A 31 -6.90 -8.13 -14.33
N GLN A 32 -5.97 -9.06 -14.51
CA GLN A 32 -6.24 -10.40 -15.00
C GLN A 32 -7.34 -11.11 -14.17
N GLY A 33 -7.24 -11.02 -12.84
CA GLY A 33 -8.23 -11.60 -11.94
C GLY A 33 -9.64 -11.00 -12.09
N GLU A 34 -9.75 -9.70 -12.32
CA GLU A 34 -11.06 -9.06 -12.52
C GLU A 34 -11.63 -9.34 -13.93
N LEU A 35 -10.79 -9.40 -14.95
CA LEU A 35 -11.22 -9.77 -16.32
C LEU A 35 -11.64 -11.24 -16.39
N ARG A 36 -10.94 -12.14 -15.69
CA ARG A 36 -11.36 -13.53 -15.57
C ARG A 36 -12.76 -13.67 -14.97
N LYS A 37 -13.08 -12.91 -13.91
CA LYS A 37 -14.44 -12.92 -13.34
C LYS A 37 -15.50 -12.45 -14.30
N LEU A 38 -15.19 -11.46 -15.15
CA LEU A 38 -16.11 -11.04 -16.22
C LEU A 38 -16.32 -12.18 -17.23
N GLY A 39 -15.24 -12.83 -17.68
CA GLY A 39 -15.33 -13.98 -18.59
C GLY A 39 -16.15 -15.14 -18.01
N GLU A 40 -15.89 -15.52 -16.75
CA GLU A 40 -16.67 -16.55 -16.03
C GLU A 40 -18.17 -16.19 -15.95
N PHE A 41 -18.47 -14.92 -15.69
CA PHE A 41 -19.86 -14.43 -15.66
C PHE A 41 -20.55 -14.47 -17.02
N LEU A 42 -19.87 -14.09 -18.10
CA LEU A 42 -20.40 -14.15 -19.46
C LEU A 42 -20.63 -15.60 -19.90
N ALA A 43 -19.64 -16.49 -19.67
CA ALA A 43 -19.76 -17.91 -19.98
C ALA A 43 -20.94 -18.57 -19.25
N ALA A 44 -21.17 -18.23 -17.99
CA ALA A 44 -22.32 -18.73 -17.21
C ALA A 44 -23.70 -18.26 -17.72
N ARG A 45 -23.72 -17.37 -18.69
CA ARG A 45 -24.93 -16.84 -19.36
C ARG A 45 -25.02 -17.25 -20.83
N ASP A 46 -24.26 -18.27 -21.21
CA ASP A 46 -24.18 -18.79 -22.58
C ASP A 46 -23.79 -17.69 -23.62
N HIS A 47 -23.01 -16.68 -23.20
CA HIS A 47 -22.53 -15.64 -24.10
C HIS A 47 -21.56 -16.23 -25.12
N SER A 48 -21.63 -15.76 -26.37
CA SER A 48 -20.81 -16.26 -27.50
C SER A 48 -19.29 -16.11 -27.33
N MET A 49 -18.85 -15.35 -26.33
CA MET A 49 -17.44 -14.98 -26.05
C MET A 49 -16.74 -14.22 -27.20
N ARG A 50 -17.44 -13.81 -28.23
CA ARG A 50 -16.89 -12.92 -29.28
C ARG A 50 -16.99 -11.47 -28.81
N MET A 51 -15.91 -10.70 -28.91
CA MET A 51 -15.89 -9.30 -28.51
C MET A 51 -16.90 -8.43 -29.24
N ALA A 52 -17.25 -8.79 -30.51
CA ALA A 52 -18.26 -8.10 -31.29
C ALA A 52 -19.68 -8.22 -30.71
N ASP A 53 -19.94 -9.27 -29.93
CA ASP A 53 -21.25 -9.54 -29.33
C ASP A 53 -21.38 -8.95 -27.90
N LEU A 54 -20.28 -8.45 -27.33
CA LEU A 54 -20.31 -7.81 -26.00
C LEU A 54 -21.14 -6.51 -26.05
N ALA A 55 -22.27 -6.53 -25.35
CA ALA A 55 -23.21 -5.42 -25.34
C ALA A 55 -23.17 -4.62 -24.03
N PRO A 56 -23.65 -3.37 -24.04
CA PRO A 56 -23.81 -2.57 -22.82
C PRO A 56 -24.65 -3.28 -21.73
N ASP A 57 -25.61 -4.12 -22.13
CA ASP A 57 -26.48 -4.84 -21.19
C ASP A 57 -25.74 -5.96 -20.44
N ASP A 58 -24.74 -6.58 -21.06
CA ASP A 58 -23.87 -7.55 -20.40
C ASP A 58 -23.05 -6.89 -19.29
N LEU A 59 -22.51 -5.71 -19.59
CA LEU A 59 -21.77 -4.92 -18.61
C LEU A 59 -22.65 -4.45 -17.44
N ARG A 60 -23.88 -4.03 -17.72
CA ARG A 60 -24.86 -3.69 -16.67
C ARG A 60 -25.26 -4.91 -15.83
N ALA A 61 -25.45 -6.07 -16.49
CA ALA A 61 -25.74 -7.32 -15.81
C ALA A 61 -24.58 -7.73 -14.88
N PHE A 62 -23.32 -7.59 -15.35
CA PHE A 62 -22.15 -7.84 -14.55
C PHE A 62 -22.02 -6.87 -13.38
N GLN A 63 -22.32 -5.58 -13.57
CA GLN A 63 -22.35 -4.60 -12.47
C GLN A 63 -23.36 -4.99 -11.38
N ARG A 64 -24.55 -5.45 -11.75
CA ARG A 64 -25.55 -5.97 -10.81
C ARG A 64 -25.04 -7.22 -10.08
N HIS A 65 -24.39 -8.14 -10.81
CA HIS A 65 -23.77 -9.33 -10.22
C HIS A 65 -22.69 -8.95 -9.19
N LEU A 66 -21.83 -7.99 -9.50
CA LEU A 66 -20.85 -7.51 -8.53
C LEU A 66 -21.49 -6.84 -7.31
N ALA A 67 -22.65 -6.20 -7.48
CA ALA A 67 -23.35 -5.56 -6.36
C ALA A 67 -23.91 -6.59 -5.36
N THR A 68 -24.27 -7.78 -5.83
CA THR A 68 -24.76 -8.88 -4.97
C THR A 68 -23.63 -9.71 -4.37
N THR A 69 -22.50 -9.90 -5.10
CA THR A 69 -21.41 -10.77 -4.69
C THR A 69 -20.34 -10.05 -3.88
N LEU A 70 -20.10 -8.77 -4.12
CA LEU A 70 -19.09 -7.97 -3.42
C LEU A 70 -19.73 -6.98 -2.44
N LYS A 71 -19.60 -7.25 -1.13
CA LYS A 71 -20.12 -6.36 -0.07
C LYS A 71 -19.49 -4.95 -0.08
N SER A 72 -18.20 -4.85 -0.41
CA SER A 72 -17.46 -3.59 -0.33
C SER A 72 -17.59 -2.74 -1.61
N PRO A 73 -18.08 -1.49 -1.53
CA PRO A 73 -18.09 -0.56 -2.65
C PRO A 73 -16.70 -0.33 -3.28
N ALA A 74 -15.64 -0.30 -2.46
CA ALA A 74 -14.27 -0.14 -2.92
C ALA A 74 -13.80 -1.35 -3.76
N SER A 75 -14.19 -2.57 -3.39
CA SER A 75 -13.89 -3.77 -4.18
C SER A 75 -14.62 -3.75 -5.51
N ARG A 76 -15.90 -3.33 -5.52
CA ARG A 76 -16.68 -3.15 -6.75
C ARG A 76 -16.05 -2.10 -7.66
N GLN A 77 -15.69 -0.94 -7.10
CA GLN A 77 -15.05 0.12 -7.88
C GLN A 77 -13.76 -0.36 -8.52
N ARG A 78 -12.90 -1.08 -7.77
CA ARG A 78 -11.63 -1.63 -8.31
C ARG A 78 -11.87 -2.58 -9.47
N ALA A 79 -12.83 -3.50 -9.36
CA ALA A 79 -13.18 -4.43 -10.43
C ALA A 79 -13.65 -3.67 -11.68
N LEU A 80 -14.56 -2.72 -11.51
CA LEU A 80 -15.10 -1.92 -12.62
C LEU A 80 -14.06 -1.02 -13.27
N VAL A 81 -13.10 -0.46 -12.51
CA VAL A 81 -11.97 0.32 -13.05
C VAL A 81 -11.09 -0.55 -13.92
N ALA A 82 -10.77 -1.78 -13.51
CA ALA A 82 -9.97 -2.69 -14.34
C ALA A 82 -10.66 -2.97 -15.69
N ILE A 83 -11.95 -3.29 -15.66
CA ILE A 83 -12.73 -3.57 -16.87
C ILE A 83 -12.85 -2.32 -17.74
N ARG A 84 -13.16 -1.16 -17.17
CA ARG A 84 -13.21 0.11 -17.94
C ARG A 84 -11.88 0.43 -18.62
N THR A 85 -10.77 0.19 -17.95
CA THR A 85 -9.44 0.46 -18.49
C THR A 85 -9.14 -0.48 -19.66
N TRP A 86 -9.53 -1.75 -19.55
CA TRP A 86 -9.43 -2.73 -20.63
C TRP A 86 -10.31 -2.36 -21.84
N LEU A 87 -11.59 -2.07 -21.65
CA LEU A 87 -12.50 -1.67 -22.72
C LEU A 87 -12.02 -0.43 -23.48
N ARG A 88 -11.49 0.56 -22.75
CA ARG A 88 -10.91 1.76 -23.35
C ARG A 88 -9.67 1.44 -24.18
N TRP A 89 -8.83 0.54 -23.68
CA TRP A 89 -7.67 0.06 -24.43
C TRP A 89 -8.07 -0.64 -25.72
N LEU A 90 -9.04 -1.56 -25.66
CA LEU A 90 -9.57 -2.24 -26.86
C LEU A 90 -10.08 -1.27 -27.94
N ALA A 91 -10.81 -0.25 -27.53
CA ALA A 91 -11.31 0.78 -28.44
C ALA A 91 -10.17 1.61 -29.04
N ARG A 92 -9.15 1.95 -28.26
CA ARG A 92 -7.97 2.69 -28.72
C ARG A 92 -7.15 1.90 -29.72
N GLU A 93 -6.99 0.60 -29.52
CA GLU A 93 -6.28 -0.30 -30.44
C GLU A 93 -7.14 -0.71 -31.67
N GLY A 94 -8.39 -0.24 -31.77
CA GLY A 94 -9.29 -0.58 -32.89
C GLY A 94 -9.78 -2.03 -32.88
N LEU A 95 -9.64 -2.75 -31.78
CA LEU A 95 -10.04 -4.15 -31.63
C LEU A 95 -11.54 -4.34 -31.44
N VAL A 96 -12.26 -3.28 -31.11
CA VAL A 96 -13.73 -3.21 -31.02
C VAL A 96 -14.24 -1.97 -31.70
N ALA A 97 -15.47 -2.05 -32.22
CA ALA A 97 -16.07 -0.98 -33.01
C ALA A 97 -16.48 0.25 -32.21
N ALA A 98 -16.70 0.10 -30.89
CA ALA A 98 -17.14 1.18 -30.00
C ALA A 98 -16.51 1.08 -28.62
N ASP A 99 -16.25 2.24 -28.01
CA ASP A 99 -15.81 2.33 -26.60
C ASP A 99 -17.00 2.11 -25.64
N LEU A 100 -17.08 0.91 -25.10
CA LEU A 100 -18.07 0.55 -24.09
C LEU A 100 -17.70 1.02 -22.67
N SER A 101 -16.51 1.56 -22.45
CA SER A 101 -16.02 1.97 -21.12
C SER A 101 -16.91 3.03 -20.47
N ASN A 102 -17.52 3.90 -21.27
CA ASN A 102 -18.40 4.98 -20.83
C ASN A 102 -19.80 4.50 -20.44
N ARG A 103 -20.15 3.25 -20.74
CA ARG A 103 -21.44 2.64 -20.34
C ARG A 103 -21.43 2.08 -18.92
N MET A 104 -20.26 2.10 -18.26
CA MET A 104 -20.10 1.59 -16.89
C MET A 104 -20.07 2.73 -15.88
N THR A 105 -21.00 2.71 -14.92
CA THR A 105 -21.00 3.65 -13.79
C THR A 105 -20.15 3.11 -12.66
N LEU A 106 -19.24 3.92 -12.16
CA LEU A 106 -18.43 3.56 -11.00
C LEU A 106 -19.17 3.93 -9.70
N PRO A 107 -19.24 3.03 -8.70
CA PRO A 107 -19.81 3.36 -7.41
C PRO A 107 -18.99 4.48 -6.75
N ARG A 108 -19.66 5.39 -6.08
CA ARG A 108 -18.97 6.35 -5.21
C ARG A 108 -18.44 5.59 -4.01
N VAL A 109 -17.14 5.76 -3.76
CA VAL A 109 -16.47 5.19 -2.60
C VAL A 109 -16.11 6.32 -1.67
N GLU A 110 -16.65 6.28 -0.47
CA GLU A 110 -16.21 7.16 0.59
C GLU A 110 -14.74 6.86 0.90
N GLN A 111 -13.87 7.84 0.74
CA GLN A 111 -12.46 7.69 1.11
C GLN A 111 -12.34 7.68 2.62
N ARG A 112 -12.45 6.50 3.21
CA ARG A 112 -12.15 6.33 4.63
C ARG A 112 -10.64 6.40 4.80
N LEU A 113 -10.21 7.43 5.48
CA LEU A 113 -8.81 7.59 5.83
C LEU A 113 -8.41 6.48 6.79
N PRO A 114 -7.29 5.82 6.55
CA PRO A 114 -6.72 4.93 7.55
C PRO A 114 -6.40 5.76 8.80
N LYS A 115 -6.90 5.32 9.94
CA LYS A 115 -6.56 5.96 11.21
C LYS A 115 -5.18 5.46 11.65
N PRO A 116 -4.27 6.36 12.08
CA PRO A 116 -3.02 5.96 12.73
C PRO A 116 -3.34 5.25 14.05
N LEU A 117 -2.36 4.56 14.61
CA LEU A 117 -2.43 4.06 15.98
C LEU A 117 -2.52 5.26 16.93
N PRO A 118 -3.43 5.28 17.90
CA PRO A 118 -3.38 6.21 19.02
C PRO A 118 -2.03 6.09 19.74
N GLY A 119 -1.49 7.19 20.25
CA GLY A 119 -0.15 7.21 20.87
C GLY A 119 -0.01 6.23 22.04
N ASP A 120 -1.04 6.10 22.86
CA ASP A 120 -1.09 5.15 23.98
C ASP A 120 -1.16 3.69 23.51
N GLU A 121 -1.87 3.40 22.42
CA GLU A 121 -1.91 2.07 21.81
C GLU A 121 -0.58 1.73 21.13
N LEU A 122 0.05 2.72 20.49
CA LEU A 122 1.39 2.55 19.90
C LEU A 122 2.42 2.22 20.97
N ALA A 123 2.45 2.98 22.07
CA ALA A 123 3.39 2.75 23.17
C ALA A 123 3.19 1.36 23.80
N ARG A 124 1.94 0.96 24.07
CA ARG A 124 1.63 -0.39 24.56
C ARG A 124 2.04 -1.47 23.57
N LEU A 125 1.74 -1.30 22.28
CA LEU A 125 2.14 -2.27 21.25
C LEU A 125 3.64 -2.48 21.27
N LEU A 126 4.44 -1.41 21.18
CA LEU A 126 5.89 -1.52 21.11
C LEU A 126 6.50 -2.15 22.37
N ALA A 127 5.97 -1.79 23.56
CA ALA A 127 6.43 -2.35 24.83
C ALA A 127 6.05 -3.83 25.05
N SER A 128 4.98 -4.30 24.40
CA SER A 128 4.46 -5.66 24.59
C SER A 128 4.90 -6.64 23.48
N LEU A 129 5.71 -6.20 22.52
CA LEU A 129 6.17 -7.09 21.44
C LEU A 129 7.04 -8.21 22.01
N PRO A 130 6.69 -9.50 21.76
CA PRO A 130 7.44 -10.64 22.27
C PRO A 130 8.84 -10.72 21.65
N GLY A 131 9.77 -11.40 22.29
CA GLY A 131 11.14 -11.57 21.82
C GLY A 131 11.79 -12.88 22.24
N GLU A 132 10.99 -13.84 22.73
CA GLU A 132 11.49 -15.10 23.28
C GLU A 132 12.01 -16.04 22.17
N THR A 133 11.26 -16.18 21.09
CA THR A 133 11.64 -17.00 19.95
C THR A 133 12.24 -16.16 18.83
N LEU A 134 12.99 -16.81 17.93
CA LEU A 134 13.51 -16.13 16.73
C LEU A 134 12.37 -15.58 15.84
N LEU A 135 11.22 -16.25 15.81
CA LEU A 135 10.03 -15.77 15.14
C LEU A 135 9.52 -14.47 15.77
N ASP A 136 9.50 -14.39 17.09
CA ASP A 136 9.07 -13.21 17.81
C ASP A 136 10.04 -12.05 17.64
N ARG A 137 11.35 -12.31 17.68
CA ARG A 137 12.38 -11.30 17.40
C ARG A 137 12.24 -10.73 15.98
N ARG A 138 11.99 -11.58 14.97
CA ARG A 138 11.70 -11.13 13.60
C ARG A 138 10.47 -10.22 13.57
N ASP A 139 9.37 -10.63 14.20
CA ASP A 139 8.12 -9.89 14.16
C ASP A 139 8.25 -8.55 14.91
N ARG A 140 8.96 -8.54 16.04
CA ARG A 140 9.33 -7.33 16.75
C ARG A 140 10.17 -6.40 15.90
N ALA A 141 11.25 -6.91 15.29
CA ALA A 141 12.11 -6.14 14.39
C ALA A 141 11.34 -5.55 13.20
N LEU A 142 10.44 -6.33 12.59
CA LEU A 142 9.59 -5.86 11.49
C LEU A 142 8.68 -4.71 11.91
N VAL A 143 8.03 -4.79 13.07
CA VAL A 143 7.12 -3.74 13.55
C VAL A 143 7.91 -2.47 13.87
N HIS A 144 9.00 -2.56 14.64
CA HIS A 144 9.87 -1.42 14.94
C HIS A 144 10.41 -0.78 13.66
N PHE A 145 10.87 -1.59 12.69
CA PHE A 145 11.34 -1.11 11.40
C PHE A 145 10.28 -0.31 10.64
N LEU A 146 9.05 -0.85 10.56
CA LEU A 146 7.95 -0.19 9.83
C LEU A 146 7.50 1.12 10.50
N ILE A 147 7.45 1.16 11.83
CA ILE A 147 7.09 2.36 12.59
C ILE A 147 8.20 3.41 12.47
N SER A 148 9.45 3.01 12.62
CA SER A 148 10.61 3.89 12.55
C SER A 148 10.77 4.54 11.16
N THR A 149 10.77 3.72 10.11
CA THR A 149 11.09 4.17 8.74
C THR A 149 9.90 4.67 7.95
N GLY A 150 8.69 4.29 8.35
CA GLY A 150 7.47 4.53 7.57
C GLY A 150 7.48 3.87 6.18
N CYS A 151 8.35 2.89 5.92
CA CYS A 151 8.45 2.19 4.64
C CYS A 151 7.15 1.49 4.25
N ARG A 152 6.92 1.32 2.95
CA ARG A 152 5.92 0.35 2.48
C ARG A 152 6.39 -1.05 2.83
N ILE A 153 5.45 -1.94 3.15
CA ILE A 153 5.79 -3.33 3.44
C ILE A 153 6.63 -3.99 2.33
N SER A 154 6.33 -3.72 1.07
CA SER A 154 7.10 -4.25 -0.07
C SER A 154 8.54 -3.72 -0.12
N GLU A 155 8.78 -2.47 0.31
CA GLU A 155 10.11 -1.88 0.40
C GLU A 155 10.92 -2.54 1.54
N ALA A 156 10.30 -2.71 2.71
CA ALA A 156 10.92 -3.40 3.84
C ALA A 156 11.26 -4.86 3.54
N LEU A 157 10.35 -5.57 2.87
CA LEU A 157 10.55 -6.98 2.52
C LEU A 157 11.55 -7.20 1.37
N ALA A 158 11.84 -6.17 0.57
CA ALA A 158 12.83 -6.25 -0.49
C ALA A 158 14.28 -6.14 0.02
N LEU A 159 14.48 -5.66 1.26
CA LEU A 159 15.80 -5.46 1.84
C LEU A 159 16.51 -6.80 2.12
N ASP A 160 17.83 -6.75 1.97
CA ASP A 160 18.74 -7.79 2.42
C ASP A 160 19.36 -7.39 3.77
N ARG A 161 19.91 -8.37 4.50
CA ARG A 161 20.60 -8.09 5.77
C ARG A 161 21.83 -7.22 5.61
N THR A 162 22.44 -7.21 4.42
CA THR A 162 23.57 -6.35 4.08
C THR A 162 23.19 -4.88 3.83
N ASP A 163 21.89 -4.59 3.62
CA ASP A 163 21.41 -3.22 3.47
C ASP A 163 21.33 -2.48 4.82
N ILE A 164 21.38 -3.21 5.93
CA ILE A 164 21.42 -2.62 7.26
C ILE A 164 22.86 -2.19 7.56
N PRO A 165 23.10 -0.89 7.75
CA PRO A 165 24.45 -0.38 7.95
C PRO A 165 25.01 -0.88 9.29
N ARG A 166 26.28 -1.25 9.32
CA ARG A 166 26.96 -1.65 10.57
C ARG A 166 27.10 -0.50 11.56
N GLN A 167 27.20 0.73 11.07
CA GLN A 167 27.27 1.95 11.86
C GLN A 167 26.28 3.00 11.33
N GLY A 168 25.72 3.79 12.23
CA GLY A 168 24.72 4.83 11.91
C GLY A 168 23.35 4.26 11.58
N ASN A 169 22.36 5.12 11.43
CA ASN A 169 20.93 4.75 11.36
C ASN A 169 20.33 4.96 9.97
N ARG A 170 21.11 5.38 8.97
CA ARG A 170 20.64 5.67 7.61
C ARG A 170 20.75 4.46 6.72
N LEU A 171 19.67 4.11 6.03
CA LEU A 171 19.66 3.09 4.97
C LEU A 171 18.89 3.61 3.75
N VAL A 172 19.07 2.93 2.61
CA VAL A 172 18.39 3.26 1.36
C VAL A 172 17.33 2.23 1.06
N VAL A 173 16.14 2.68 0.72
CA VAL A 173 15.05 1.82 0.27
C VAL A 173 14.66 2.15 -1.16
N THR A 174 14.30 1.12 -1.94
CA THR A 174 13.87 1.26 -3.32
C THR A 174 12.35 1.16 -3.40
N GLY A 175 11.73 2.24 -3.85
CA GLY A 175 10.27 2.35 -3.99
C GLY A 175 9.77 2.04 -5.41
N LYS A 176 8.50 2.36 -5.67
CA LYS A 176 7.87 2.18 -6.97
C LYS A 176 8.62 2.97 -8.07
N GLY A 177 8.88 2.30 -9.19
CA GLY A 177 9.61 2.88 -10.32
C GLY A 177 11.11 3.01 -10.05
N SER A 178 11.68 2.13 -9.22
CA SER A 178 13.11 2.07 -8.87
C SER A 178 13.65 3.36 -8.23
N LYS A 179 12.76 4.23 -7.72
CA LYS A 179 13.17 5.45 -7.02
C LYS A 179 13.71 5.10 -5.63
N GLN A 180 14.94 5.51 -5.38
CA GLN A 180 15.61 5.31 -4.10
C GLN A 180 15.38 6.52 -3.19
N ARG A 181 15.31 6.26 -1.88
CA ARG A 181 15.32 7.29 -0.84
C ARG A 181 16.02 6.80 0.41
N SER A 182 16.56 7.73 1.17
CA SER A 182 17.09 7.45 2.50
C SER A 182 15.94 7.37 3.51
N VAL A 183 16.04 6.44 4.44
CA VAL A 183 15.21 6.32 5.63
C VAL A 183 16.12 6.12 6.84
N TYR A 184 15.60 6.35 8.04
CA TYR A 184 16.38 6.33 9.25
C TYR A 184 15.76 5.39 10.28
N LEU A 185 16.61 4.64 10.97
CA LEU A 185 16.21 3.81 12.10
C LEU A 185 16.22 4.64 13.40
N THR A 186 15.20 4.43 14.24
CA THR A 186 15.30 4.80 15.64
C THR A 186 16.20 3.80 16.38
N ASP A 187 16.70 4.17 17.54
CA ASP A 187 17.57 3.29 18.34
C ASP A 187 16.87 1.97 18.69
N ASP A 188 15.58 2.02 19.05
CA ASP A 188 14.78 0.83 19.33
C ASP A 188 14.65 -0.08 18.08
N ALA A 189 14.46 0.51 16.90
CA ALA A 189 14.38 -0.27 15.66
C ALA A 189 15.71 -0.92 15.32
N ARG A 190 16.82 -0.23 15.57
CA ARG A 190 18.16 -0.78 15.43
C ARG A 190 18.40 -1.94 16.38
N ALA A 191 18.16 -1.73 17.67
CA ALA A 191 18.35 -2.77 18.70
C ALA A 191 17.50 -4.01 18.41
N ALA A 192 16.24 -3.84 17.98
CA ALA A 192 15.38 -4.94 17.62
C ALA A 192 15.86 -5.70 16.37
N LEU A 193 16.46 -5.00 15.39
CA LEU A 193 17.06 -5.63 14.21
C LEU A 193 18.33 -6.40 14.56
N GLU A 194 19.19 -5.82 15.39
CA GLU A 194 20.44 -6.47 15.84
C GLU A 194 20.13 -7.75 16.61
N ASP A 195 19.23 -7.69 17.61
CA ASP A 195 18.80 -8.86 18.37
C ASP A 195 18.20 -9.97 17.46
N TYR A 196 17.43 -9.58 16.44
CA TYR A 196 16.92 -10.54 15.46
C TYR A 196 18.04 -11.14 14.60
N LEU A 197 18.93 -10.32 14.05
CA LEU A 197 19.99 -10.76 13.15
C LEU A 197 21.03 -11.63 13.88
N ASP A 198 21.39 -11.29 15.11
CA ASP A 198 22.32 -12.07 15.95
C ASP A 198 21.76 -13.47 16.29
N GLY A 199 20.45 -13.58 16.42
CA GLY A 199 19.78 -14.87 16.64
C GLY A 199 19.69 -15.76 15.40
N ARG A 200 20.03 -15.26 14.20
CA ARG A 200 19.88 -16.02 12.95
C ARG A 200 21.07 -16.94 12.69
N SER A 201 20.75 -18.20 12.36
CA SER A 201 21.73 -19.21 11.91
C SER A 201 21.58 -19.59 10.43
N ASP A 202 20.55 -19.05 9.73
CA ASP A 202 20.32 -19.34 8.30
C ASP A 202 21.23 -18.54 7.37
N THR A 203 21.37 -18.98 6.13
CA THR A 203 22.19 -18.36 5.09
C THR A 203 21.45 -17.39 4.19
N SER A 204 20.14 -17.20 4.39
CA SER A 204 19.33 -16.31 3.54
C SER A 204 19.80 -14.86 3.61
N MET A 205 19.93 -14.23 2.45
CA MET A 205 20.27 -12.80 2.36
C MET A 205 19.12 -11.90 2.78
N ALA A 206 17.85 -12.37 2.68
CA ALA A 206 16.70 -11.56 3.02
C ALA A 206 16.77 -11.01 4.44
N LEU A 207 16.46 -9.72 4.64
CA LEU A 207 16.40 -9.11 5.97
C LEU A 207 15.35 -9.82 6.83
N PHE A 208 14.13 -9.97 6.34
CA PHE A 208 13.06 -10.66 7.04
C PHE A 208 12.76 -12.01 6.40
N VAL A 209 12.88 -13.07 7.17
CA VAL A 209 12.78 -14.46 6.71
C VAL A 209 11.46 -15.09 7.12
N ASN A 210 10.94 -15.94 6.26
CA ASN A 210 9.82 -16.82 6.58
C ASN A 210 10.36 -18.13 7.20
N TYR A 211 9.91 -18.43 8.41
CA TYR A 211 10.29 -19.64 9.15
C TYR A 211 9.31 -20.81 8.93
N ASP A 212 8.54 -20.76 7.84
CA ASP A 212 7.67 -21.90 7.49
C ASP A 212 8.52 -23.13 7.15
N ARG A 213 8.26 -24.23 7.86
CA ARG A 213 8.99 -25.50 7.67
C ARG A 213 8.74 -26.14 6.31
N SER A 214 7.70 -25.74 5.59
CA SER A 214 7.41 -26.24 4.24
C SER A 214 8.37 -25.69 3.18
N ILE A 215 9.11 -24.61 3.48
CA ILE A 215 10.08 -24.02 2.56
C ILE A 215 11.35 -24.84 2.56
N LYS A 216 11.66 -25.49 1.44
CA LYS A 216 12.84 -26.34 1.26
C LYS A 216 14.13 -25.52 1.23
N ASP A 217 15.24 -26.16 1.56
CA ASP A 217 16.55 -25.56 1.44
C ASP A 217 16.84 -25.19 -0.03
N GLY A 218 17.47 -24.01 -0.22
CA GLY A 218 17.73 -23.45 -1.56
C GLY A 218 16.60 -22.62 -2.14
N GLN A 219 15.40 -22.59 -1.52
CA GLN A 219 14.32 -21.69 -1.91
C GLN A 219 14.49 -20.32 -1.24
N ASP A 220 13.96 -19.27 -1.91
CA ASP A 220 13.93 -17.93 -1.30
C ASP A 220 13.03 -17.94 -0.06
N ARG A 221 13.66 -17.74 1.10
CA ARG A 221 12.98 -17.67 2.39
C ARG A 221 12.49 -16.27 2.74
N ARG A 222 12.52 -15.33 1.82
CA ARG A 222 12.07 -13.96 2.05
C ARG A 222 10.62 -13.93 2.53
N LEU A 223 10.36 -13.19 3.59
CA LEU A 223 9.01 -12.99 4.12
C LEU A 223 8.14 -12.32 3.04
N THR A 224 6.99 -12.90 2.76
CA THR A 224 6.06 -12.34 1.76
C THR A 224 5.13 -11.29 2.37
N ALA A 225 4.52 -10.46 1.53
CA ALA A 225 3.49 -9.54 2.00
C ALA A 225 2.28 -10.24 2.65
N ALA A 226 1.99 -11.49 2.27
CA ALA A 226 0.98 -12.31 2.92
C ALA A 226 1.45 -12.75 4.33
N GLY A 227 2.71 -13.16 4.45
CA GLY A 227 3.34 -13.47 5.74
C GLY A 227 3.34 -12.27 6.68
N ALA A 228 3.73 -11.09 6.20
CA ALA A 228 3.71 -9.87 7.00
C ALA A 228 2.29 -9.48 7.47
N ARG A 229 1.25 -9.70 6.64
CA ARG A 229 -0.15 -9.52 7.09
C ARG A 229 -0.55 -10.56 8.14
N HIS A 230 0.02 -11.77 8.08
CA HIS A 230 -0.20 -12.78 9.12
C HIS A 230 0.44 -12.34 10.45
N VAL A 231 1.67 -11.82 10.42
CA VAL A 231 2.34 -11.22 11.59
C VAL A 231 1.42 -10.19 12.26
N VAL A 232 0.95 -9.21 11.51
CA VAL A 232 0.06 -8.17 12.05
C VAL A 232 -1.22 -8.75 12.65
N ARG A 233 -1.83 -9.75 11.99
CA ARG A 233 -3.03 -10.42 12.54
C ARG A 233 -2.74 -11.17 13.85
N ARG A 234 -1.58 -11.84 13.92
CA ARG A 234 -1.13 -12.54 15.13
C ARG A 234 -0.97 -11.54 16.28
N LEU A 235 -0.15 -10.55 16.11
CA LEU A 235 0.13 -9.53 17.13
C LEU A 235 -1.13 -8.80 17.57
N ARG A 236 -2.01 -8.44 16.63
CA ARG A 236 -3.29 -7.80 16.95
C ARG A 236 -4.15 -8.65 17.89
N ARG A 237 -4.19 -9.95 17.66
CA ARG A 237 -4.98 -10.88 18.48
C ARG A 237 -4.33 -11.12 19.84
N GLU A 238 -3.01 -11.32 19.87
CA GLU A 238 -2.27 -11.67 21.08
C GLU A 238 -2.09 -10.47 22.02
N LEU A 239 -1.87 -9.28 21.46
CA LEU A 239 -1.59 -8.07 22.25
C LEU A 239 -2.79 -7.13 22.38
N GLY A 240 -3.95 -7.47 21.83
CA GLY A 240 -5.13 -6.59 21.86
C GLY A 240 -4.97 -5.29 21.07
N ALA A 241 -3.99 -5.21 20.17
CA ALA A 241 -3.71 -4.01 19.37
C ALA A 241 -4.69 -3.88 18.19
N TRP A 242 -5.96 -3.64 18.48
CA TRP A 242 -7.05 -3.72 17.50
C TRP A 242 -6.98 -2.69 16.39
N SER A 243 -6.35 -1.54 16.61
CA SER A 243 -6.12 -0.51 15.59
C SER A 243 -5.00 -0.90 14.63
N PHE A 244 -4.08 -1.79 15.00
CA PHE A 244 -3.00 -2.28 14.14
C PHE A 244 -3.52 -3.32 13.13
N ARG A 245 -4.28 -2.87 12.11
CA ARG A 245 -5.01 -3.75 11.19
C ARG A 245 -4.19 -4.25 10.00
N SER A 246 -3.12 -3.57 9.66
CA SER A 246 -2.27 -3.91 8.52
C SER A 246 -0.92 -3.19 8.60
N PRO A 247 0.12 -3.64 7.87
CA PRO A 247 1.40 -2.93 7.79
C PRO A 247 1.26 -1.46 7.32
N HIS A 248 0.20 -1.13 6.56
CA HIS A 248 -0.05 0.25 6.16
C HIS A 248 -0.39 1.17 7.33
N VAL A 249 -0.98 0.63 8.41
CA VAL A 249 -1.23 1.41 9.63
C VAL A 249 0.08 1.86 10.26
N ALA A 250 1.13 1.02 10.30
CA ALA A 250 2.45 1.43 10.77
C ALA A 250 2.98 2.65 10.00
N ARG A 251 2.89 2.62 8.68
CA ARG A 251 3.30 3.76 7.84
C ARG A 251 2.46 5.02 8.08
N HIS A 252 1.15 4.87 8.28
CA HIS A 252 0.29 6.02 8.64
C HIS A 252 0.63 6.59 10.01
N THR A 253 0.91 5.72 10.97
CA THR A 253 1.36 6.12 12.30
C THR A 253 2.69 6.88 12.22
N ALA A 254 3.69 6.33 11.53
CA ALA A 254 4.97 7.01 11.30
C ALA A 254 4.78 8.39 10.63
N ALA A 255 3.91 8.46 9.62
CA ALA A 255 3.61 9.71 8.93
C ALA A 255 2.98 10.76 9.86
N THR A 256 2.03 10.34 10.70
CA THR A 256 1.35 11.22 11.66
C THR A 256 2.32 11.70 12.72
N SER A 257 3.07 10.76 13.34
CA SER A 257 4.04 11.10 14.37
C SER A 257 5.16 12.02 13.84
N LEU A 258 5.69 11.75 12.64
CA LEU A 258 6.65 12.64 12.01
C LEU A 258 6.08 14.04 11.78
N LEU A 259 4.82 14.14 11.34
CA LEU A 259 4.20 15.44 11.14
C LEU A 259 3.99 16.20 12.46
N GLU A 260 3.64 15.51 13.52
CA GLU A 260 3.50 16.08 14.87
C GLU A 260 4.85 16.64 15.36
N VAL A 261 5.91 15.82 15.35
CA VAL A 261 7.23 16.23 15.86
C VAL A 261 7.93 17.28 14.99
N THR A 262 7.66 17.31 13.67
CA THR A 262 8.17 18.34 12.77
C THR A 262 7.28 19.59 12.79
N GLY A 263 6.28 19.58 13.65
CA GLY A 263 5.30 20.65 13.78
C GLY A 263 4.54 20.90 12.46
N GLY A 264 4.24 19.87 11.64
CA GLY A 264 3.44 19.96 10.42
C GLY A 264 4.25 20.26 9.15
N ASP A 265 5.55 19.99 9.14
CA ASP A 265 6.34 20.09 7.90
C ASP A 265 5.98 18.96 6.94
N VAL A 266 4.97 19.25 6.13
CA VAL A 266 4.43 18.31 5.14
C VAL A 266 5.48 17.93 4.10
N ARG A 267 6.36 18.87 3.73
CA ARG A 267 7.38 18.67 2.70
C ARG A 267 8.45 17.69 3.17
N LEU A 268 8.95 17.90 4.39
CA LEU A 268 9.91 16.99 5.01
C LEU A 268 9.33 15.57 5.15
N VAL A 269 8.09 15.46 5.63
CA VAL A 269 7.41 14.16 5.76
C VAL A 269 7.21 13.48 4.40
N GLN A 270 6.92 14.24 3.34
CA GLN A 270 6.85 13.69 1.96
C GLN A 270 8.19 13.14 1.47
N GLU A 271 9.28 13.84 1.74
CA GLU A 271 10.63 13.39 1.37
C GLU A 271 11.00 12.10 2.10
N VAL A 272 10.81 12.05 3.41
CA VAL A 272 11.08 10.86 4.24
C VAL A 272 10.26 9.65 3.78
N LEU A 273 8.98 9.83 3.54
CA LEU A 273 8.09 8.73 3.15
C LEU A 273 8.15 8.38 1.65
N GLY A 274 8.77 9.22 0.83
CA GLY A 274 8.83 9.06 -0.63
C GLY A 274 7.49 9.31 -1.31
N HIS A 275 7.21 10.56 -1.68
CA HIS A 275 6.03 11.03 -2.44
C HIS A 275 4.73 10.31 -2.08
N ALA A 276 4.47 10.13 -0.79
CA ALA A 276 3.18 9.67 -0.32
C ALA A 276 2.14 10.70 -0.75
N ASN A 277 1.09 10.26 -1.45
CA ASN A 277 -0.02 11.14 -1.78
C ASN A 277 -0.71 11.56 -0.46
N LEU A 278 -0.38 12.74 0.02
CA LEU A 278 -0.88 13.28 1.28
C LEU A 278 -2.37 13.68 1.21
N SER A 279 -3.00 13.65 0.02
CA SER A 279 -4.44 13.86 -0.08
C SER A 279 -5.25 12.83 0.73
N THR A 280 -4.61 11.70 1.11
CA THR A 280 -5.19 10.69 2.02
C THR A 280 -4.99 11.02 3.50
N LEU A 281 -4.31 12.11 3.83
CA LEU A 281 -3.93 12.47 5.19
C LEU A 281 -4.77 13.66 5.71
N GLN A 282 -6.12 13.59 5.58
CA GLN A 282 -7.03 14.62 6.12
C GLN A 282 -6.92 14.83 7.64
N GLY A 283 -6.35 13.87 8.39
CA GLY A 283 -5.98 14.08 9.79
C GLY A 283 -5.00 15.24 10.01
N TYR A 284 -4.23 15.59 8.95
CA TYR A 284 -3.29 16.72 8.97
C TYR A 284 -3.95 18.09 8.92
N THR A 285 -5.18 18.20 8.42
CA THR A 285 -5.89 19.47 8.35
C THR A 285 -5.97 20.13 9.72
N LYS A 286 -6.21 19.35 10.78
CA LYS A 286 -6.26 19.86 12.15
C LYS A 286 -4.91 20.39 12.65
N ILE A 287 -3.82 19.66 12.38
CA ILE A 287 -2.45 20.08 12.77
C ILE A 287 -2.03 21.31 11.98
N VAL A 288 -2.30 21.31 10.68
CA VAL A 288 -2.02 22.46 9.80
C VAL A 288 -2.88 23.67 10.17
N ASP A 289 -4.16 23.48 10.54
CA ASP A 289 -5.04 24.56 10.95
C ASP A 289 -4.64 25.15 12.30
N ALA A 290 -4.25 24.34 13.29
CA ALA A 290 -3.70 24.82 14.56
C ALA A 290 -2.42 25.65 14.36
N ARG A 291 -1.55 25.22 13.43
CA ARG A 291 -0.34 25.96 13.06
C ARG A 291 -0.62 27.26 12.35
N LYS A 292 -1.58 27.28 11.43
CA LYS A 292 -2.02 28.52 10.81
C LYS A 292 -2.47 29.54 11.85
N GLN A 293 -3.30 29.09 12.80
CA GLN A 293 -3.74 29.96 13.90
C GLN A 293 -2.56 30.51 14.72
N GLU A 294 -1.60 29.65 15.08
CA GLU A 294 -0.42 30.07 15.81
C GLU A 294 0.47 31.00 14.99
N ALA A 295 0.67 30.72 13.69
CA ALA A 295 1.41 31.62 12.81
C ALA A 295 0.75 32.98 12.69
N TYR A 296 -0.60 33.04 12.60
CA TYR A 296 -1.33 34.30 12.57
C TYR A 296 -1.23 35.07 13.90
N ARG A 297 -1.23 34.38 15.06
CA ARG A 297 -1.00 35.02 16.37
C ARG A 297 0.41 35.61 16.48
N ARG A 298 1.43 34.93 15.95
CA ARG A 298 2.81 35.44 15.89
C ARG A 298 2.93 36.64 14.95
N TYR A 299 2.28 36.55 13.82
CA TYR A 299 2.23 37.65 12.84
C TYR A 299 1.53 38.88 13.42
N GLN A 300 0.43 38.71 14.14
CA GLN A 300 -0.25 39.80 14.81
C GLN A 300 0.68 40.49 15.84
N ARG A 301 1.35 39.74 16.69
CA ARG A 301 2.33 40.26 17.66
C ARG A 301 3.44 41.04 16.97
N TYR A 302 4.00 40.50 15.90
CA TYR A 302 5.00 41.22 15.09
C TYR A 302 4.50 42.56 14.56
N LEU A 303 3.27 42.61 14.06
CA LEU A 303 2.67 43.84 13.57
C LEU A 303 2.43 44.89 14.70
N ASP A 304 2.05 44.41 15.88
CA ASP A 304 1.84 45.27 17.04
C ASP A 304 3.18 45.85 17.53
N GLU A 305 4.25 45.06 17.60
CA GLU A 305 5.61 45.51 17.89
C GLU A 305 6.13 46.55 16.90
N GLN A 306 5.85 46.37 15.58
CA GLN A 306 6.23 47.36 14.57
C GLN A 306 5.47 48.69 14.71
N ARG A 307 4.21 48.65 15.15
CA ARG A 307 3.43 49.85 15.42
C ARG A 307 3.93 50.61 16.62
N GLU A 308 4.25 49.89 17.72
CA GLU A 308 4.81 50.49 18.93
C GLU A 308 6.19 51.10 18.69
N SER A 309 7.01 50.50 17.80
CA SER A 309 8.34 51.02 17.44
C SER A 309 8.31 52.22 16.52
N ALA A 310 7.16 52.51 15.92
CA ALA A 310 6.96 53.67 14.99
C ALA A 310 6.29 54.89 15.66
N THR A 311 5.94 54.73 16.94
CA THR A 311 5.34 55.80 17.80
C THR A 311 6.38 56.36 18.74
#